data_d3a0f71cf00855db0e3effc808710458
#
_entry.id   d3a0f71cf00855db0e3effc808710458
#
_cell.length_a   1.000
_cell.length_b   1.000
_cell.length_c   1.000
_cell.angle_alpha   90.00
_cell.angle_beta   90.00
_cell.angle_gamma   90.00
#
_symmetry.space_group_name_H-M   'P 1'
#
loop_
_entity.id
_entity.type
_entity.pdbx_description
1 polymer ?
#
loop_
_entity_poly.entity_id
_entity_poly.type
_entity_poly.pdbx_seq_one_letter_code
_entity_poly.pdbx_strand_id
1 'polypeptide(L)'
;MKNKNDFPGSRILIVEDEKSLAIGLKYNLEEEGYHAKVAEDGREALRLFDEEAYDLVVLDIMLPFVNGFDVAENMRKRSPQLPILMLTAKTGVQDRIHGLEIGADDYITKPFHLEELLARIKGMLKRKQWYKEITEIAPVYSFGDNVVDFTTLACSSGKKRFKLTAREAMLLRYLAEHAEVNVTRKELLENVWHIPSEVETRTVDNFIVRLRKLFEPDPANPVHFVSVRSVGYIFHGQE
;
A
#
# COMPACT_ATOMS: atom_id res chain seq x y z
N MET A 1 2.81 26.42 12.91
CA MET A 1 1.40 26.00 12.90
C MET A 1 1.39 24.48 12.86
N LYS A 2 0.90 23.77 13.91
CA LYS A 2 0.75 22.30 13.84
C LYS A 2 -0.23 22.01 12.69
N ASN A 3 0.19 21.25 11.69
CA ASN A 3 -0.71 20.75 10.65
C ASN A 3 -1.83 19.96 11.34
N LYS A 4 -3.05 20.45 11.21
CA LYS A 4 -4.21 19.80 11.81
C LYS A 4 -4.35 18.42 11.18
N ASN A 5 -4.39 17.37 11.99
CA ASN A 5 -4.64 16.02 11.50
C ASN A 5 -6.02 15.98 10.81
N ASP A 6 -6.07 15.53 9.57
CA ASP A 6 -7.31 15.44 8.80
C ASP A 6 -8.17 14.22 9.21
N PHE A 7 -7.61 13.29 10.02
CA PHE A 7 -8.21 12.00 10.40
C PHE A 7 -8.12 11.75 11.91
N PRO A 8 -8.56 12.71 12.78
CA PRO A 8 -8.49 12.52 14.22
C PRO A 8 -9.38 11.33 14.62
N GLY A 9 -8.89 10.55 15.59
CA GLY A 9 -9.62 9.39 16.11
C GLY A 9 -9.50 8.12 15.27
N SER A 10 -8.76 8.13 14.13
CA SER A 10 -8.48 6.88 13.41
C SER A 10 -7.72 5.90 14.29
N ARG A 11 -8.10 4.63 14.21
CA ARG A 11 -7.57 3.54 15.04
C ARG A 11 -6.41 2.86 14.32
N ILE A 12 -5.23 2.91 14.93
CA ILE A 12 -3.99 2.36 14.36
C ILE A 12 -3.49 1.23 15.26
N LEU A 13 -3.30 0.03 14.67
CA LEU A 13 -2.62 -1.08 15.33
C LEU A 13 -1.13 -1.00 15.01
N ILE A 14 -0.29 -0.94 16.05
CA ILE A 14 1.17 -1.01 15.97
C ILE A 14 1.57 -2.44 16.36
N VAL A 15 2.28 -3.13 15.50
CA VAL A 15 2.80 -4.48 15.75
C VAL A 15 4.32 -4.40 15.74
N GLU A 16 4.93 -4.37 16.90
CA GLU A 16 6.37 -4.12 17.10
C GLU A 16 6.82 -4.76 18.41
N ASP A 17 7.85 -5.61 18.35
CA ASP A 17 8.38 -6.32 19.53
C ASP A 17 9.42 -5.51 20.31
N GLU A 18 10.05 -4.51 19.69
CA GLU A 18 10.94 -3.58 20.38
C GLU A 18 10.13 -2.56 21.19
N LYS A 19 10.05 -2.78 22.52
CA LYS A 19 9.21 -1.97 23.42
C LYS A 19 9.48 -0.47 23.36
N SER A 20 10.74 -0.07 23.25
CA SER A 20 11.13 1.35 23.16
C SER A 20 10.57 2.01 21.91
N LEU A 21 10.66 1.32 20.77
CA LEU A 21 10.11 1.80 19.51
C LEU A 21 8.58 1.80 19.52
N ALA A 22 7.95 0.74 20.01
CA ALA A 22 6.49 0.63 20.11
C ALA A 22 5.88 1.75 20.98
N ILE A 23 6.48 2.03 22.14
CA ILE A 23 6.06 3.11 23.05
C ILE A 23 6.25 4.47 22.37
N GLY A 24 7.40 4.69 21.72
CA GLY A 24 7.68 5.94 21.00
C GLY A 24 6.70 6.19 19.85
N LEU A 25 6.40 5.16 19.06
CA LEU A 25 5.41 5.24 17.98
C LEU A 25 4.01 5.52 18.51
N LYS A 26 3.58 4.80 19.54
CA LYS A 26 2.28 5.02 20.18
C LYS A 26 2.14 6.45 20.66
N TYR A 27 3.10 6.95 21.42
CA TYR A 27 3.08 8.32 21.94
C TYR A 27 2.94 9.35 20.83
N ASN A 28 3.76 9.25 19.77
CA ASN A 28 3.72 10.22 18.68
C ASN A 28 2.42 10.15 17.87
N LEU A 29 1.87 8.96 17.65
CA LEU A 29 0.58 8.81 16.97
C LEU A 29 -0.57 9.39 17.80
N GLU A 30 -0.55 9.20 19.12
CA GLU A 30 -1.56 9.78 20.03
C GLU A 30 -1.45 11.32 20.09
N GLU A 31 -0.24 11.90 20.05
CA GLU A 31 -0.01 13.34 19.94
C GLU A 31 -0.56 13.92 18.62
N GLU A 32 -0.55 13.14 17.55
CA GLU A 32 -1.18 13.51 16.27
C GLU A 32 -2.72 13.29 16.27
N GLY A 33 -3.30 12.80 17.38
CA GLY A 33 -4.75 12.63 17.55
C GLY A 33 -5.30 11.30 17.02
N TYR A 34 -4.45 10.30 16.78
CA TYR A 34 -4.88 8.94 16.47
C TYR A 34 -5.13 8.13 17.74
N HIS A 35 -5.88 7.04 17.65
CA HIS A 35 -5.98 6.03 18.70
C HIS A 35 -5.03 4.87 18.38
N ALA A 36 -3.92 4.76 19.10
CA ALA A 36 -2.91 3.75 18.84
C ALA A 36 -2.96 2.61 19.86
N LYS A 37 -3.01 1.36 19.37
CA LYS A 37 -2.91 0.14 20.19
C LYS A 37 -1.66 -0.64 19.78
N VAL A 38 -0.95 -1.21 20.74
CA VAL A 38 0.29 -1.97 20.49
C VAL A 38 0.02 -3.45 20.68
N ALA A 39 0.57 -4.26 19.77
CA ALA A 39 0.77 -5.70 19.90
C ALA A 39 2.28 -5.97 19.91
N GLU A 40 2.76 -6.76 20.89
CA GLU A 40 4.20 -7.06 21.04
C GLU A 40 4.65 -8.25 20.17
N ASP A 41 3.72 -8.98 19.56
CA ASP A 41 3.99 -10.08 18.64
C ASP A 41 2.86 -10.31 17.64
N GLY A 42 3.12 -11.20 16.66
CA GLY A 42 2.14 -11.49 15.61
C GLY A 42 0.89 -12.22 16.08
N ARG A 43 0.95 -13.00 17.17
CA ARG A 43 -0.22 -13.70 17.72
C ARG A 43 -1.15 -12.71 18.40
N GLU A 44 -0.58 -11.82 19.20
CA GLU A 44 -1.33 -10.74 19.84
C GLU A 44 -1.96 -9.81 18.78
N ALA A 45 -1.20 -9.49 17.73
CA ALA A 45 -1.71 -8.68 16.61
C ALA A 45 -2.96 -9.28 15.98
N LEU A 46 -2.95 -10.59 15.68
CA LEU A 46 -4.10 -11.27 15.10
C LEU A 46 -5.29 -11.34 16.06
N ARG A 47 -5.03 -11.55 17.36
CA ARG A 47 -6.08 -11.54 18.39
C ARG A 47 -6.74 -10.16 18.49
N LEU A 48 -5.96 -9.09 18.60
CA LEU A 48 -6.46 -7.73 18.66
C LEU A 48 -7.23 -7.34 17.39
N PHE A 49 -6.76 -7.82 16.25
CA PHE A 49 -7.42 -7.59 14.96
C PHE A 49 -8.79 -8.29 14.86
N ASP A 50 -8.98 -9.41 15.57
CA ASP A 50 -10.28 -10.09 15.67
C ASP A 50 -11.25 -9.39 16.63
N GLU A 51 -10.74 -8.72 17.66
CA GLU A 51 -11.56 -8.05 18.68
C GLU A 51 -12.05 -6.67 18.25
N GLU A 52 -11.27 -5.96 17.44
CA GLU A 52 -11.51 -4.56 17.12
C GLU A 52 -11.24 -4.23 15.65
N ALA A 53 -11.98 -3.26 15.11
CA ALA A 53 -11.72 -2.72 13.79
C ALA A 53 -10.60 -1.65 13.84
N TYR A 54 -9.67 -1.70 12.89
CA TYR A 54 -8.60 -0.71 12.71
C TYR A 54 -8.71 -0.03 11.36
N ASP A 55 -8.22 1.21 11.30
CA ASP A 55 -8.18 1.99 10.06
C ASP A 55 -6.84 1.85 9.33
N LEU A 56 -5.78 1.45 10.05
CA LEU A 56 -4.44 1.21 9.52
C LEU A 56 -3.65 0.30 10.47
N VAL A 57 -2.73 -0.49 9.90
CA VAL A 57 -1.77 -1.29 10.67
C VAL A 57 -0.35 -0.84 10.31
N VAL A 58 0.47 -0.58 11.34
CA VAL A 58 1.94 -0.44 11.24
C VAL A 58 2.53 -1.74 11.74
N LEU A 59 3.28 -2.45 10.91
CA LEU A 59 3.65 -3.84 11.13
C LEU A 59 5.14 -4.09 10.90
N ASP A 60 5.86 -4.47 11.94
CA ASP A 60 7.23 -4.98 11.74
C ASP A 60 7.19 -6.36 11.06
N ILE A 61 8.13 -6.55 10.17
CA ILE A 61 8.34 -7.85 9.50
C ILE A 61 9.01 -8.85 10.44
N MET A 62 9.95 -8.39 11.26
CA MET A 62 10.82 -9.23 12.09
C MET A 62 10.23 -9.50 13.47
N LEU A 63 9.04 -10.10 13.51
CA LEU A 63 8.36 -10.41 14.77
C LEU A 63 8.71 -11.81 15.30
N PRO A 64 8.67 -12.00 16.62
CA PRO A 64 8.76 -13.32 17.22
C PRO A 64 7.48 -14.13 16.97
N PHE A 65 7.62 -15.46 16.98
CA PHE A 65 6.56 -16.49 16.84
C PHE A 65 5.85 -16.53 15.50
N VAL A 66 5.28 -15.43 15.03
CA VAL A 66 4.59 -15.31 13.74
C VAL A 66 5.22 -14.17 12.95
N ASN A 67 5.78 -14.47 11.79
CA ASN A 67 6.41 -13.48 10.92
C ASN A 67 5.40 -12.41 10.48
N GLY A 68 5.84 -11.15 10.39
CA GLY A 68 4.98 -10.05 9.97
C GLY A 68 4.35 -10.23 8.58
N PHE A 69 4.99 -10.97 7.69
CA PHE A 69 4.39 -11.33 6.40
C PHE A 69 3.15 -12.22 6.57
N ASP A 70 3.22 -13.24 7.43
CA ASP A 70 2.09 -14.14 7.71
C ASP A 70 0.94 -13.37 8.39
N VAL A 71 1.27 -12.43 9.27
CA VAL A 71 0.30 -11.52 9.91
C VAL A 71 -0.42 -10.68 8.85
N ALA A 72 0.34 -10.04 7.94
CA ALA A 72 -0.21 -9.21 6.87
C ALA A 72 -1.10 -10.02 5.92
N GLU A 73 -0.67 -11.19 5.49
CA GLU A 73 -1.46 -12.08 4.63
C GLU A 73 -2.80 -12.46 5.29
N ASN A 74 -2.76 -12.78 6.59
CA ASN A 74 -3.95 -13.15 7.35
C ASN A 74 -4.93 -11.96 7.47
N MET A 75 -4.42 -10.77 7.82
CA MET A 75 -5.22 -9.55 7.87
C MET A 75 -5.80 -9.19 6.51
N ARG A 76 -5.02 -9.35 5.43
CA ARG A 76 -5.44 -9.06 4.06
C ARG A 76 -6.57 -9.97 3.58
N LYS A 77 -6.54 -11.27 3.92
CA LYS A 77 -7.63 -12.22 3.60
C LYS A 77 -8.96 -11.80 4.21
N ARG A 78 -8.93 -11.22 5.42
CA ARG A 78 -10.13 -10.79 6.17
C ARG A 78 -10.57 -9.37 5.82
N SER A 79 -9.63 -8.47 5.59
CA SER A 79 -9.88 -7.07 5.23
C SER A 79 -9.01 -6.65 4.03
N PRO A 80 -9.48 -6.89 2.79
CA PRO A 80 -8.71 -6.58 1.58
C PRO A 80 -8.35 -5.10 1.41
N GLN A 81 -9.10 -4.20 2.02
CA GLN A 81 -8.94 -2.75 1.90
C GLN A 81 -8.17 -2.11 3.07
N LEU A 82 -7.84 -2.87 4.12
CA LEU A 82 -7.12 -2.34 5.28
C LEU A 82 -5.71 -1.87 4.87
N PRO A 83 -5.33 -0.61 5.11
CA PRO A 83 -3.98 -0.15 4.86
C PRO A 83 -2.98 -0.83 5.79
N ILE A 84 -1.91 -1.41 5.23
CA ILE A 84 -0.80 -2.04 5.98
C ILE A 84 0.50 -1.37 5.59
N LEU A 85 1.13 -0.66 6.56
CA LEU A 85 2.46 -0.08 6.45
C LEU A 85 3.47 -1.01 7.10
N MET A 86 4.38 -1.59 6.32
CA MET A 86 5.41 -2.46 6.86
C MET A 86 6.64 -1.68 7.31
N LEU A 87 7.16 -2.03 8.49
CA LEU A 87 8.48 -1.63 8.96
C LEU A 87 9.47 -2.76 8.67
N THR A 88 10.64 -2.45 8.13
CA THR A 88 11.63 -3.48 7.77
C THR A 88 13.06 -3.02 8.04
N ALA A 89 13.86 -3.87 8.69
CA ALA A 89 15.31 -3.72 8.76
C ALA A 89 16.01 -4.19 7.47
N LYS A 90 15.27 -4.89 6.58
CA LYS A 90 15.84 -5.52 5.39
C LYS A 90 15.80 -4.58 4.20
N THR A 91 16.98 -4.28 3.67
CA THR A 91 17.18 -3.48 2.46
C THR A 91 17.15 -4.32 1.17
N GLY A 92 17.02 -5.65 1.28
CA GLY A 92 17.04 -6.59 0.16
C GLY A 92 15.86 -6.38 -0.81
N VAL A 93 16.14 -6.39 -2.11
CA VAL A 93 15.10 -6.26 -3.15
C VAL A 93 14.08 -7.41 -3.05
N GLN A 94 14.53 -8.61 -2.73
CA GLN A 94 13.68 -9.80 -2.63
C GLN A 94 12.69 -9.74 -1.45
N ASP A 95 13.13 -9.26 -0.27
CA ASP A 95 12.26 -9.13 0.89
C ASP A 95 11.16 -8.09 0.67
N ARG A 96 11.49 -7.00 -0.06
CA ARG A 96 10.52 -5.98 -0.46
C ARG A 96 9.51 -6.49 -1.49
N ILE A 97 9.98 -7.26 -2.48
CA ILE A 97 9.11 -7.90 -3.46
C ILE A 97 8.17 -8.87 -2.76
N HIS A 98 8.67 -9.67 -1.82
CA HIS A 98 7.86 -10.61 -1.05
C HIS A 98 6.80 -9.90 -0.20
N GLY A 99 7.15 -8.80 0.49
CA GLY A 99 6.19 -7.99 1.26
C GLY A 99 5.07 -7.41 0.40
N LEU A 100 5.40 -7.02 -0.83
CA LEU A 100 4.41 -6.53 -1.78
C LEU A 100 3.54 -7.67 -2.35
N GLU A 101 4.11 -8.85 -2.58
CA GLU A 101 3.35 -10.03 -3.03
C GLU A 101 2.28 -10.43 -2.02
N ILE A 102 2.53 -10.21 -0.72
CA ILE A 102 1.59 -10.49 0.38
C ILE A 102 0.54 -9.39 0.56
N GLY A 103 0.71 -8.23 -0.08
CA GLY A 103 -0.30 -7.18 -0.11
C GLY A 103 -0.08 -6.02 0.86
N ALA A 104 1.15 -5.74 1.29
CA ALA A 104 1.49 -4.48 1.94
C ALA A 104 1.17 -3.29 1.00
N ASP A 105 0.65 -2.22 1.55
CA ASP A 105 0.33 -1.00 0.78
C ASP A 105 1.52 -0.04 0.69
N ASP A 106 2.42 -0.10 1.66
CA ASP A 106 3.66 0.67 1.69
C ASP A 106 4.64 0.05 2.69
N TYR A 107 5.91 0.50 2.68
CA TYR A 107 6.91 0.10 3.65
C TYR A 107 7.93 1.20 3.92
N ILE A 108 8.49 1.15 5.13
CA ILE A 108 9.56 2.02 5.59
C ILE A 108 10.73 1.15 6.07
N THR A 109 11.94 1.52 5.69
CA THR A 109 13.16 0.85 6.16
C THR A 109 13.61 1.44 7.49
N LYS A 110 13.93 0.59 8.46
CA LYS A 110 14.59 0.99 9.72
C LYS A 110 16.10 1.21 9.47
N PRO A 111 16.73 2.29 10.01
CA PRO A 111 16.09 3.37 10.77
C PRO A 111 15.33 4.34 9.87
N PHE A 112 14.27 4.94 10.39
CA PHE A 112 13.42 5.90 9.67
C PHE A 112 13.23 7.20 10.46
N HIS A 113 12.85 8.26 9.77
CA HIS A 113 12.43 9.51 10.38
C HIS A 113 10.94 9.47 10.73
N LEU A 114 10.59 10.01 11.90
CA LEU A 114 9.20 10.03 12.37
C LEU A 114 8.27 10.78 11.38
N GLU A 115 8.75 11.89 10.82
CA GLU A 115 8.01 12.70 9.85
C GLU A 115 7.65 11.89 8.61
N GLU A 116 8.54 11.00 8.15
CA GLU A 116 8.26 10.10 7.03
C GLU A 116 7.15 9.11 7.36
N LEU A 117 7.23 8.48 8.54
CA LEU A 117 6.19 7.56 9.01
C LEU A 117 4.83 8.24 9.08
N LEU A 118 4.75 9.41 9.71
CA LEU A 118 3.51 10.18 9.86
C LEU A 118 2.94 10.62 8.50
N ALA A 119 3.78 11.07 7.58
CA ALA A 119 3.37 11.43 6.22
C ALA A 119 2.76 10.24 5.47
N ARG A 120 3.36 9.05 5.59
CA ARG A 120 2.83 7.81 4.97
C ARG A 120 1.51 7.37 5.59
N ILE A 121 1.40 7.38 6.91
CA ILE A 121 0.16 7.08 7.63
C ILE A 121 -0.97 8.02 7.19
N LYS A 122 -0.71 9.33 7.18
CA LYS A 122 -1.69 10.33 6.73
C LYS A 122 -2.12 10.09 5.28
N GLY A 123 -1.19 9.85 4.38
CA GLY A 123 -1.47 9.53 2.98
C GLY A 123 -2.30 8.25 2.82
N MET A 124 -2.03 7.23 3.66
CA MET A 124 -2.78 5.97 3.63
C MET A 124 -4.20 6.10 4.17
N LEU A 125 -4.42 6.90 5.21
CA LEU A 125 -5.76 7.17 5.76
C LEU A 125 -6.62 8.04 4.83
N LYS A 126 -6.03 9.03 4.15
CA LYS A 126 -6.71 9.87 3.16
C LYS A 126 -7.33 9.04 2.04
N ARG A 127 -6.71 7.94 1.67
CA ARG A 127 -7.18 7.01 0.66
C ARG A 127 -8.59 6.45 0.91
N LYS A 128 -8.99 6.24 2.16
CA LYS A 128 -10.30 5.69 2.51
C LYS A 128 -11.46 6.58 2.02
N GLN A 129 -11.24 7.91 1.97
CA GLN A 129 -12.20 8.86 1.41
C GLN A 129 -12.18 8.83 -0.13
N TRP A 130 -11.00 8.86 -0.71
CA TRP A 130 -10.82 8.86 -2.17
C TRP A 130 -11.39 7.59 -2.84
N TYR A 131 -11.29 6.45 -2.16
CA TYR A 131 -11.86 5.18 -2.65
C TYR A 131 -13.39 5.23 -2.82
N LYS A 132 -14.10 6.00 -2.01
CA LYS A 132 -15.54 6.22 -2.16
C LYS A 132 -15.88 7.04 -3.41
N GLU A 133 -15.07 8.04 -3.73
CA GLU A 133 -15.29 8.92 -4.89
C GLU A 133 -15.05 8.20 -6.22
N ILE A 134 -14.08 7.29 -6.27
CA ILE A 134 -13.70 6.55 -7.50
C ILE A 134 -14.77 5.54 -7.93
N THR A 135 -15.45 4.90 -7.00
CA THR A 135 -16.44 3.87 -7.32
C THR A 135 -17.67 4.41 -8.07
N GLU A 136 -17.83 5.74 -8.13
CA GLU A 136 -18.99 6.39 -8.77
C GLU A 136 -18.82 6.65 -10.28
N ILE A 137 -17.56 6.70 -10.83
CA ILE A 137 -17.35 7.26 -12.17
C ILE A 137 -17.22 6.22 -13.30
N ALA A 138 -16.59 5.07 -13.07
CA ALA A 138 -16.54 3.94 -14.01
C ALA A 138 -16.08 2.68 -13.27
N PRO A 139 -17.00 1.82 -12.85
CA PRO A 139 -16.65 0.69 -11.99
C PRO A 139 -15.81 -0.37 -12.69
N VAL A 140 -15.95 -0.53 -14.02
CA VAL A 140 -15.24 -1.57 -14.77
C VAL A 140 -14.37 -0.95 -15.86
N TYR A 141 -13.14 -1.42 -15.96
CA TYR A 141 -12.18 -1.04 -16.97
C TYR A 141 -11.57 -2.27 -17.66
N SER A 142 -11.41 -2.21 -18.97
CA SER A 142 -10.84 -3.31 -19.76
C SER A 142 -9.68 -2.84 -20.61
N PHE A 143 -8.62 -3.65 -20.71
CA PHE A 143 -7.46 -3.43 -21.56
C PHE A 143 -6.83 -4.78 -21.95
N GLY A 144 -6.56 -5.01 -23.22
CA GLY A 144 -6.19 -6.32 -23.74
C GLY A 144 -7.16 -7.40 -23.23
N ASP A 145 -6.65 -8.53 -22.77
CA ASP A 145 -7.44 -9.61 -22.15
C ASP A 145 -7.79 -9.38 -20.67
N ASN A 146 -7.57 -8.16 -20.17
CA ASN A 146 -7.71 -7.83 -18.75
C ASN A 146 -9.02 -7.09 -18.48
N VAL A 147 -9.68 -7.44 -17.37
CA VAL A 147 -10.86 -6.73 -16.86
C VAL A 147 -10.68 -6.46 -15.36
N VAL A 148 -10.98 -5.25 -14.95
CA VAL A 148 -10.87 -4.79 -13.55
C VAL A 148 -12.19 -4.18 -13.12
N ASP A 149 -12.77 -4.69 -12.06
CA ASP A 149 -13.89 -4.05 -11.35
C ASP A 149 -13.33 -3.30 -10.14
N PHE A 150 -13.29 -1.98 -10.24
CA PHE A 150 -12.76 -1.12 -9.19
C PHE A 150 -13.67 -1.05 -7.94
N THR A 151 -14.93 -1.45 -8.04
CA THR A 151 -15.85 -1.49 -6.89
C THR A 151 -15.55 -2.68 -5.99
N THR A 152 -15.36 -3.85 -6.59
CA THR A 152 -15.14 -5.10 -5.87
C THR A 152 -13.67 -5.49 -5.77
N LEU A 153 -12.79 -4.78 -6.50
CA LEU A 153 -11.37 -5.09 -6.71
C LEU A 153 -11.12 -6.42 -7.43
N ALA A 154 -12.18 -7.02 -7.95
CA ALA A 154 -12.07 -8.27 -8.68
C ALA A 154 -11.51 -8.04 -10.08
N CYS A 155 -10.59 -8.90 -10.48
CA CYS A 155 -9.89 -8.81 -11.75
C CYS A 155 -9.88 -10.14 -12.48
N SER A 156 -9.80 -10.03 -13.81
CA SER A 156 -9.46 -11.17 -14.66
C SER A 156 -8.38 -10.81 -15.67
N SER A 157 -7.49 -11.76 -15.95
CA SER A 157 -6.49 -11.70 -17.01
C SER A 157 -6.49 -13.04 -17.73
N GLY A 158 -7.10 -13.09 -18.91
CA GLY A 158 -7.43 -14.34 -19.58
C GLY A 158 -8.27 -15.28 -18.69
N LYS A 159 -7.70 -16.45 -18.35
CA LYS A 159 -8.37 -17.44 -17.46
C LYS A 159 -8.11 -17.20 -15.96
N LYS A 160 -7.16 -16.33 -15.60
CA LYS A 160 -6.85 -16.07 -14.20
C LYS A 160 -7.93 -15.18 -13.57
N ARG A 161 -8.22 -15.39 -12.28
CA ARG A 161 -9.11 -14.56 -11.45
C ARG A 161 -8.38 -14.25 -10.16
N PHE A 162 -8.37 -12.97 -9.77
CA PHE A 162 -7.69 -12.49 -8.57
C PHE A 162 -8.32 -11.19 -8.08
N LYS A 163 -7.84 -10.67 -6.95
CA LYS A 163 -8.24 -9.36 -6.44
C LYS A 163 -7.03 -8.46 -6.29
N LEU A 164 -7.20 -7.20 -6.61
CA LEU A 164 -6.22 -6.17 -6.30
C LEU A 164 -6.34 -5.75 -4.84
N THR A 165 -5.23 -5.28 -4.29
CA THR A 165 -5.29 -4.42 -3.10
C THR A 165 -5.82 -3.03 -3.51
N ALA A 166 -6.29 -2.28 -2.53
CA ALA A 166 -6.78 -0.93 -2.80
C ALA A 166 -5.69 -0.04 -3.43
N ARG A 167 -4.43 -0.19 -3.03
CA ARG A 167 -3.31 0.58 -3.59
C ARG A 167 -3.00 0.23 -5.04
N GLU A 168 -3.04 -1.06 -5.38
CA GLU A 168 -2.86 -1.50 -6.77
C GLU A 168 -3.97 -0.98 -7.68
N ALA A 169 -5.20 -1.01 -7.19
CA ALA A 169 -6.33 -0.47 -7.92
C ALA A 169 -6.21 1.04 -8.16
N MET A 170 -5.77 1.80 -7.14
CA MET A 170 -5.51 3.24 -7.28
C MET A 170 -4.43 3.55 -8.32
N LEU A 171 -3.30 2.84 -8.26
CA LEU A 171 -2.22 3.00 -9.22
C LEU A 171 -2.70 2.68 -10.64
N LEU A 172 -3.36 1.54 -10.82
CA LEU A 172 -3.89 1.14 -12.13
C LEU A 172 -4.89 2.16 -12.64
N ARG A 173 -5.80 2.64 -11.80
CA ARG A 173 -6.77 3.65 -12.14
C ARG A 173 -6.13 4.95 -12.60
N TYR A 174 -5.18 5.46 -11.82
CA TYR A 174 -4.46 6.68 -12.16
C TYR A 174 -3.75 6.55 -13.51
N LEU A 175 -3.09 5.41 -13.75
CA LEU A 175 -2.43 5.13 -15.02
C LEU A 175 -3.43 5.01 -16.18
N ALA A 176 -4.59 4.40 -15.96
CA ALA A 176 -5.65 4.27 -16.98
C ALA A 176 -6.28 5.62 -17.34
N GLU A 177 -6.45 6.52 -16.37
CA GLU A 177 -6.92 7.90 -16.60
C GLU A 177 -5.89 8.75 -17.37
N HIS A 178 -4.61 8.36 -17.32
CA HIS A 178 -3.50 8.99 -18.03
C HIS A 178 -2.91 8.05 -19.09
N ALA A 179 -3.77 7.21 -19.71
CA ALA A 179 -3.32 6.29 -20.75
C ALA A 179 -2.61 7.02 -21.89
N GLU A 180 -1.58 6.40 -22.46
CA GLU A 180 -0.72 6.90 -23.54
C GLU A 180 0.10 8.16 -23.16
N VAL A 181 0.04 8.61 -21.92
CA VAL A 181 0.82 9.74 -21.40
C VAL A 181 1.93 9.23 -20.47
N ASN A 182 3.09 9.90 -20.55
CA ASN A 182 4.18 9.58 -19.65
C ASN A 182 3.93 10.17 -18.27
N VAL A 183 3.71 9.31 -17.27
CA VAL A 183 3.50 9.68 -15.88
C VAL A 183 4.81 9.50 -15.11
N THR A 184 5.28 10.56 -14.45
CA THR A 184 6.52 10.53 -13.69
C THR A 184 6.37 9.78 -12.37
N ARG A 185 7.49 9.25 -11.83
CA ARG A 185 7.50 8.63 -10.49
C ARG A 185 7.07 9.60 -9.39
N LYS A 186 7.48 10.86 -9.50
CA LYS A 186 7.09 11.93 -8.56
C LYS A 186 5.59 12.16 -8.57
N GLU A 187 5.02 12.29 -9.75
CA GLU A 187 3.59 12.46 -9.96
C GLU A 187 2.79 11.28 -9.39
N LEU A 188 3.26 10.05 -9.60
CA LEU A 188 2.64 8.87 -9.00
C LEU A 188 2.73 8.89 -7.47
N LEU A 189 3.88 9.26 -6.89
CA LEU A 189 4.03 9.39 -5.44
C LEU A 189 3.07 10.42 -4.85
N GLU A 190 2.95 11.58 -5.47
CA GLU A 190 2.10 12.66 -5.00
C GLU A 190 0.61 12.31 -5.12
N ASN A 191 0.18 11.78 -6.28
CA ASN A 191 -1.23 11.57 -6.56
C ASN A 191 -1.78 10.21 -6.09
N VAL A 192 -0.97 9.15 -6.10
CA VAL A 192 -1.41 7.82 -5.67
C VAL A 192 -1.03 7.54 -4.21
N TRP A 193 0.17 7.94 -3.77
CA TRP A 193 0.63 7.73 -2.39
C TRP A 193 0.39 8.91 -1.47
N HIS A 194 0.15 10.11 -2.00
CA HIS A 194 0.03 11.37 -1.27
C HIS A 194 1.27 11.64 -0.39
N ILE A 195 2.44 11.27 -0.88
CA ILE A 195 3.74 11.45 -0.26
C ILE A 195 4.46 12.55 -1.03
N PRO A 196 5.13 13.50 -0.34
CA PRO A 196 5.95 14.51 -0.99
C PRO A 196 7.01 13.88 -1.89
N SER A 197 7.24 14.50 -3.06
CA SER A 197 8.15 13.99 -4.09
C SER A 197 9.62 13.96 -3.71
N GLU A 198 9.98 14.64 -2.61
CA GLU A 198 11.33 14.66 -2.05
C GLU A 198 11.71 13.35 -1.35
N VAL A 199 10.72 12.51 -1.04
CA VAL A 199 10.97 11.21 -0.40
C VAL A 199 11.48 10.22 -1.44
N GLU A 200 12.77 9.89 -1.37
CA GLU A 200 13.35 8.85 -2.22
C GLU A 200 12.79 7.47 -1.84
N THR A 201 12.04 6.86 -2.74
CA THR A 201 11.46 5.54 -2.51
C THR A 201 11.34 4.75 -3.81
N ARG A 202 11.45 3.42 -3.69
CA ARG A 202 11.21 2.49 -4.80
C ARG A 202 9.79 1.91 -4.77
N THR A 203 8.91 2.50 -3.98
CA THR A 203 7.53 2.01 -3.80
C THR A 203 6.81 1.90 -5.14
N VAL A 204 6.84 2.96 -5.96
CA VAL A 204 6.20 2.95 -7.29
C VAL A 204 6.72 1.81 -8.17
N ASP A 205 8.05 1.67 -8.28
CA ASP A 205 8.66 0.67 -9.16
C ASP A 205 8.22 -0.76 -8.76
N ASN A 206 8.13 -1.03 -7.47
CA ASN A 206 7.71 -2.34 -6.96
C ASN A 206 6.23 -2.63 -7.27
N PHE A 207 5.35 -1.63 -7.15
CA PHE A 207 3.94 -1.79 -7.52
C PHE A 207 3.76 -2.00 -9.03
N ILE A 208 4.55 -1.33 -9.86
CA ILE A 208 4.57 -1.58 -11.31
C ILE A 208 5.02 -3.02 -11.61
N VAL A 209 6.08 -3.51 -10.96
CA VAL A 209 6.52 -4.91 -11.11
C VAL A 209 5.38 -5.88 -10.75
N ARG A 210 4.61 -5.57 -9.70
CA ARG A 210 3.49 -6.40 -9.30
C ARG A 210 2.33 -6.35 -10.30
N LEU A 211 1.93 -5.16 -10.78
CA LEU A 211 0.91 -5.04 -11.82
C LEU A 211 1.31 -5.81 -13.09
N ARG A 212 2.58 -5.76 -13.48
CA ARG A 212 3.10 -6.58 -14.61
C ARG A 212 2.91 -8.08 -14.37
N LYS A 213 3.25 -8.59 -13.17
CA LYS A 213 3.03 -10.01 -12.83
C LYS A 213 1.57 -10.44 -12.91
N LEU A 214 0.64 -9.52 -12.64
CA LEU A 214 -0.80 -9.78 -12.62
C LEU A 214 -1.42 -9.71 -14.02
N PHE A 215 -1.04 -8.74 -14.82
CA PHE A 215 -1.76 -8.34 -16.03
C PHE A 215 -0.98 -8.54 -17.34
N GLU A 216 0.35 -8.57 -17.31
CA GLU A 216 1.13 -8.75 -18.54
C GLU A 216 1.22 -10.22 -18.93
N PRO A 217 1.15 -10.52 -20.22
CA PRO A 217 1.44 -11.87 -20.74
C PRO A 217 2.87 -12.30 -20.40
N ASP A 218 3.85 -11.39 -20.56
CA ASP A 218 5.23 -11.54 -20.14
C ASP A 218 5.67 -10.32 -19.29
N PRO A 219 5.80 -10.46 -17.96
CA PRO A 219 6.23 -9.37 -17.08
C PRO A 219 7.61 -8.78 -17.39
N ALA A 220 8.49 -9.54 -18.06
CA ALA A 220 9.83 -9.09 -18.44
C ALA A 220 9.81 -8.20 -19.68
N ASN A 221 8.83 -8.43 -20.58
CA ASN A 221 8.59 -7.67 -21.80
C ASN A 221 7.19 -7.05 -21.79
N PRO A 222 6.93 -6.05 -20.92
CA PRO A 222 5.60 -5.51 -20.70
C PRO A 222 5.10 -4.73 -21.93
N VAL A 223 3.83 -4.92 -22.27
CA VAL A 223 3.15 -4.21 -23.36
C VAL A 223 2.22 -3.11 -22.83
N HIS A 224 1.66 -3.28 -21.63
CA HIS A 224 0.77 -2.30 -21.02
C HIS A 224 1.49 -1.34 -20.07
N PHE A 225 2.35 -1.85 -19.17
CA PHE A 225 3.04 -1.04 -18.16
C PHE A 225 4.48 -0.77 -18.58
N VAL A 226 4.70 0.12 -19.53
CA VAL A 226 6.01 0.34 -20.15
C VAL A 226 6.83 1.36 -19.34
N SER A 227 8.11 1.02 -19.06
CA SER A 227 9.04 1.94 -18.39
C SER A 227 9.65 2.93 -19.38
N VAL A 228 9.61 4.21 -19.03
CA VAL A 228 10.38 5.25 -19.70
C VAL A 228 11.62 5.56 -18.87
N ARG A 229 12.80 5.26 -19.43
CA ARG A 229 14.08 5.36 -18.70
C ARG A 229 14.26 6.77 -18.11
N SER A 230 14.62 6.83 -16.83
CA SER A 230 14.88 8.07 -16.06
C SER A 230 13.69 9.01 -15.90
N VAL A 231 12.50 8.68 -16.42
CA VAL A 231 11.30 9.54 -16.35
C VAL A 231 10.21 8.90 -15.52
N GLY A 232 9.60 7.81 -15.99
CA GLY A 232 8.46 7.22 -15.32
C GLY A 232 7.89 6.03 -16.07
N TYR A 233 6.57 6.04 -16.28
CA TYR A 233 5.84 4.95 -16.89
C TYR A 233 4.80 5.47 -17.88
N ILE A 234 4.56 4.70 -18.93
CA ILE A 234 3.42 4.87 -19.83
C ILE A 234 2.55 3.64 -19.67
N PHE A 235 1.25 3.85 -19.58
CA PHE A 235 0.26 2.78 -19.62
C PHE A 235 -0.43 2.78 -20.99
N HIS A 236 -0.34 1.64 -21.68
CA HIS A 236 -1.05 1.41 -22.94
C HIS A 236 -2.36 0.66 -22.65
N GLY A 237 -3.47 1.38 -22.74
CA GLY A 237 -4.81 0.87 -22.46
C GLY A 237 -5.52 0.28 -23.67
N GLN A 238 -5.01 0.51 -24.87
CA GLN A 238 -5.50 -0.08 -26.12
C GLN A 238 -4.63 -1.28 -26.47
N GLU A 239 -5.16 -2.24 -27.26
CA GLU A 239 -4.50 -3.46 -27.68
C GLU A 239 -3.05 -3.31 -28.10
#